data_4a1ded0b4b854605443716a9c6121712
#
_entry.id   4a1ded0b4b854605443716a9c6121712
#
_cell.length_a   1.000
_cell.length_b   1.000
_cell.length_c   1.000
_cell.angle_alpha   90.00
_cell.angle_beta   90.00
_cell.angle_gamma   90.00
#
_symmetry.space_group_name_H-M   'P 1'
#
loop_
_entity.id
_entity.type
_entity.pdbx_description
1 polymer ?
#
loop_
_entity_poly.entity_id
_entity_poly.type
_entity_poly.pdbx_seq_one_letter_code
_entity_poly.pdbx_strand_id
1 'polypeptide(L)'
;KEHDTDKVIASCKATIWKFSAAKIVLKFERESGIELSRDLNVLIKVKATFSPQYGFSVNVEDIDSSYTLGELAKRYQQILERLRLEGLANKNKLLPAPFDIQNVLVLAPENAAGLGDFKKDADALAQAGVCHFIYHTATFQGNTAAVSMIESLAAGLDHWAKNFNAAPDLIVIIRGGGAVNDLAYLDDYPLAAFLCKCSVPIWVGVGHEKDRTILDEIAHRSFDTPSKVIGGI
;
A
#
# COMPACT_ATOMS: atom_id res chain seq x y z
N LYS A 1 21.63 -8.90 -7.90
CA LYS A 1 20.68 -9.89 -8.44
C LYS A 1 20.65 -9.74 -9.96
N GLU A 2 20.41 -10.81 -10.69
CA GLU A 2 20.17 -10.77 -12.12
C GLU A 2 18.74 -10.24 -12.36
N HIS A 3 18.54 -9.41 -13.40
CA HIS A 3 17.26 -8.71 -13.58
C HIS A 3 16.03 -9.65 -13.77
N ASP A 4 16.26 -10.90 -14.20
CA ASP A 4 15.19 -11.87 -14.50
C ASP A 4 15.15 -13.08 -13.54
N THR A 5 16.08 -13.18 -12.59
CA THR A 5 16.11 -14.26 -11.61
C THR A 5 16.47 -13.70 -10.24
N ASP A 6 15.82 -14.17 -9.17
CA ASP A 6 16.18 -13.81 -7.79
C ASP A 6 17.56 -14.34 -7.33
N LYS A 7 18.35 -14.84 -8.27
CA LYS A 7 19.68 -15.41 -8.02
C LYS A 7 20.67 -14.31 -7.63
N VAL A 8 21.23 -14.41 -6.45
CA VAL A 8 22.34 -13.55 -6.00
C VAL A 8 23.60 -13.91 -6.78
N ILE A 9 24.05 -13.02 -7.64
CA ILE A 9 25.29 -13.20 -8.43
C ILE A 9 26.51 -12.82 -7.59
N ALA A 10 26.42 -11.74 -6.83
CA ALA A 10 27.45 -11.24 -5.96
C ALA A 10 26.86 -10.50 -4.76
N SER A 11 27.58 -10.54 -3.65
CA SER A 11 27.24 -9.76 -2.46
C SER A 11 28.50 -9.17 -1.84
N CYS A 12 28.37 -8.02 -1.25
CA CYS A 12 29.46 -7.39 -0.53
C CYS A 12 28.92 -6.72 0.73
N LYS A 13 29.77 -6.67 1.77
CA LYS A 13 29.41 -5.99 3.01
C LYS A 13 29.46 -4.48 2.80
N ALA A 14 28.33 -3.81 2.99
CA ALA A 14 28.23 -2.36 3.05
C ALA A 14 28.06 -1.92 4.51
N THR A 15 28.80 -0.91 4.94
CA THR A 15 28.78 -0.41 6.32
C THR A 15 28.51 1.08 6.32
N ILE A 16 27.53 1.50 7.13
CA ILE A 16 27.36 2.91 7.50
C ILE A 16 27.91 3.07 8.92
N TRP A 17 28.93 3.90 9.08
CA TRP A 17 29.53 4.10 10.40
C TRP A 17 28.60 4.90 11.32
N LYS A 18 28.57 4.55 12.59
CA LYS A 18 27.69 5.15 13.61
C LYS A 18 27.71 6.69 13.58
N PHE A 19 28.87 7.30 13.39
CA PHE A 19 29.02 8.77 13.36
C PHE A 19 28.35 9.42 12.15
N SER A 20 28.30 8.74 11.00
CA SER A 20 27.65 9.23 9.78
C SER A 20 26.24 8.71 9.57
N ALA A 21 25.87 7.61 10.25
CA ALA A 21 24.59 6.94 10.08
C ALA A 21 23.41 7.90 10.30
N ALA A 22 23.38 8.58 11.43
CA ALA A 22 22.29 9.51 11.72
C ALA A 22 22.17 10.61 10.65
N LYS A 23 23.30 11.17 10.19
CA LYS A 23 23.29 12.23 9.15
C LYS A 23 22.81 11.70 7.80
N ILE A 24 23.29 10.52 7.36
CA ILE A 24 22.97 9.93 6.05
C ILE A 24 21.52 9.49 6.04
N VAL A 25 21.07 8.75 7.07
CA VAL A 25 19.71 8.22 7.15
C VAL A 25 18.70 9.35 7.28
N LEU A 26 18.90 10.29 8.23
CA LEU A 26 17.99 11.43 8.39
C LEU A 26 17.92 12.33 7.15
N LYS A 27 19.06 12.51 6.43
CA LYS A 27 19.06 13.24 5.16
C LYS A 27 18.17 12.52 4.15
N PHE A 28 18.39 11.22 3.94
CA PHE A 28 17.64 10.41 3.01
C PHE A 28 16.14 10.43 3.33
N GLU A 29 15.78 10.15 4.58
CA GLU A 29 14.38 10.13 5.04
C GLU A 29 13.70 11.50 4.90
N ARG A 30 14.39 12.58 5.23
CA ARG A 30 13.86 13.94 5.08
C ARG A 30 13.64 14.32 3.61
N GLU A 31 14.55 13.94 2.72
CA GLU A 31 14.50 14.31 1.30
C GLU A 31 13.56 13.42 0.49
N SER A 32 13.56 12.11 0.76
CA SER A 32 12.67 11.17 0.08
C SER A 32 11.30 11.08 0.74
N GLY A 33 11.23 11.43 2.03
CA GLY A 33 10.09 11.12 2.86
C GLY A 33 9.95 9.62 3.15
N ILE A 34 10.90 8.75 2.84
CA ILE A 34 10.84 7.27 2.95
C ILE A 34 11.79 6.81 4.05
N GLU A 35 11.30 5.97 4.97
CA GLU A 35 12.16 5.33 5.95
C GLU A 35 13.08 4.31 5.27
N LEU A 36 14.38 4.32 5.62
CA LEU A 36 15.35 3.38 5.08
C LEU A 36 15.08 1.98 5.63
N SER A 37 14.47 1.14 4.81
CA SER A 37 14.06 -0.21 5.17
C SER A 37 14.69 -1.28 4.29
N ARG A 38 14.46 -2.56 4.64
CA ARG A 38 14.86 -3.69 3.79
C ARG A 38 14.12 -3.66 2.46
N ASP A 39 14.76 -4.21 1.43
CA ASP A 39 14.22 -4.37 0.07
C ASP A 39 13.93 -3.05 -0.68
N LEU A 40 14.43 -1.92 -0.16
CA LEU A 40 14.40 -0.65 -0.85
C LEU A 40 15.58 -0.55 -1.83
N ASN A 41 15.30 -0.24 -3.09
CA ASN A 41 16.34 0.05 -4.07
C ASN A 41 16.90 1.45 -3.83
N VAL A 42 18.17 1.51 -3.48
CA VAL A 42 18.88 2.76 -3.20
C VAL A 42 20.15 2.89 -4.02
N LEU A 43 20.44 4.08 -4.48
CA LEU A 43 21.74 4.41 -5.06
C LEU A 43 22.63 4.97 -3.95
N ILE A 44 23.75 4.28 -3.71
CA ILE A 44 24.67 4.64 -2.62
C ILE A 44 26.00 5.14 -3.18
N LYS A 45 26.52 6.21 -2.59
CA LYS A 45 27.89 6.63 -2.76
C LYS A 45 28.76 5.89 -1.75
N VAL A 46 29.77 5.20 -2.22
CA VAL A 46 30.61 4.36 -1.37
C VAL A 46 32.11 4.61 -1.58
N LYS A 47 32.86 4.35 -0.52
CA LYS A 47 34.32 4.18 -0.57
C LYS A 47 34.66 2.71 -0.42
N ALA A 48 35.28 2.14 -1.45
CA ALA A 48 35.74 0.76 -1.41
C ALA A 48 36.93 0.61 -0.46
N THR A 49 36.96 -0.46 0.32
CA THR A 49 38.03 -0.81 1.24
C THR A 49 38.34 -2.29 1.12
N PHE A 50 39.61 -2.64 1.22
CA PHE A 50 40.07 -4.00 1.27
C PHE A 50 40.91 -4.21 2.54
N SER A 51 40.61 -5.26 3.24
CA SER A 51 41.39 -5.71 4.39
C SER A 51 41.89 -7.13 4.14
N PRO A 52 43.19 -7.45 4.34
CA PRO A 52 43.68 -8.82 4.21
C PRO A 52 42.93 -9.82 5.13
N GLN A 53 42.46 -9.35 6.27
CA GLN A 53 41.73 -10.17 7.26
C GLN A 53 40.23 -10.29 6.96
N TYR A 54 39.60 -9.22 6.45
CA TYR A 54 38.11 -9.13 6.33
C TYR A 54 37.62 -9.06 4.87
N GLY A 55 38.55 -9.08 3.90
CA GLY A 55 38.25 -9.05 2.48
C GLY A 55 37.77 -7.68 1.98
N PHE A 56 37.00 -7.70 0.90
CA PHE A 56 36.44 -6.52 0.27
C PHE A 56 35.19 -6.08 0.98
N SER A 57 35.06 -4.77 1.22
CA SER A 57 33.89 -4.15 1.81
C SER A 57 33.73 -2.72 1.30
N VAL A 58 32.55 -2.12 1.46
CA VAL A 58 32.32 -0.73 1.09
C VAL A 58 31.80 0.07 2.30
N ASN A 59 32.29 1.29 2.43
CA ASN A 59 31.78 2.26 3.40
C ASN A 59 30.82 3.21 2.68
N VAL A 60 29.58 3.31 3.14
CA VAL A 60 28.58 4.21 2.58
C VAL A 60 28.87 5.62 3.06
N GLU A 61 29.00 6.55 2.11
CA GLU A 61 29.25 7.98 2.35
C GLU A 61 27.98 8.81 2.16
N ASP A 62 27.06 8.38 1.28
CA ASP A 62 25.79 9.06 1.00
C ASP A 62 24.78 8.12 0.35
N ILE A 63 23.50 8.50 0.39
CA ILE A 63 22.39 7.81 -0.29
C ILE A 63 21.66 8.85 -1.13
N ASP A 64 21.40 8.53 -2.41
CA ASP A 64 20.68 9.38 -3.34
C ASP A 64 19.17 9.15 -3.21
N SER A 65 18.48 10.12 -2.65
CA SER A 65 17.03 10.10 -2.46
C SER A 65 16.26 10.19 -3.78
N SER A 66 16.78 10.94 -4.75
CA SER A 66 16.14 11.16 -6.05
C SER A 66 16.06 9.88 -6.87
N TYR A 67 17.08 9.02 -6.77
CA TYR A 67 17.09 7.70 -7.43
C TYR A 67 15.94 6.83 -6.90
N THR A 68 15.78 6.74 -5.59
CA THR A 68 14.75 5.93 -4.96
C THR A 68 13.34 6.41 -5.34
N LEU A 69 13.09 7.71 -5.31
CA LEU A 69 11.82 8.29 -5.74
C LEU A 69 11.54 8.03 -7.23
N GLY A 70 12.58 8.11 -8.08
CA GLY A 70 12.47 7.78 -9.50
C GLY A 70 12.11 6.32 -9.76
N GLU A 71 12.71 5.38 -9.01
CA GLU A 71 12.40 3.94 -9.12
C GLU A 71 10.96 3.63 -8.65
N LEU A 72 10.49 4.25 -7.59
CA LEU A 72 9.09 4.10 -7.13
C LEU A 72 8.10 4.65 -8.17
N ALA A 73 8.36 5.85 -8.70
CA ALA A 73 7.52 6.42 -9.76
C ALA A 73 7.49 5.53 -11.02
N LYS A 74 8.64 4.99 -11.41
CA LYS A 74 8.75 4.05 -12.53
C LYS A 74 7.96 2.76 -12.27
N ARG A 75 8.08 2.16 -11.08
CA ARG A 75 7.32 0.99 -10.68
C ARG A 75 5.81 1.26 -10.76
N TYR A 76 5.35 2.37 -10.22
CA TYR A 76 3.95 2.80 -10.29
C TYR A 76 3.45 2.85 -11.75
N GLN A 77 4.20 3.50 -12.65
CA GLN A 77 3.85 3.60 -14.05
C GLN A 77 3.83 2.23 -14.76
N GLN A 78 4.79 1.36 -14.47
CA GLN A 78 4.84 0.01 -15.02
C GLN A 78 3.62 -0.83 -14.59
N ILE A 79 3.17 -0.71 -13.34
CA ILE A 79 1.98 -1.40 -12.85
C ILE A 79 0.73 -0.89 -13.58
N LEU A 80 0.57 0.43 -13.70
CA LEU A 80 -0.57 1.01 -14.42
C LEU A 80 -0.61 0.59 -15.89
N GLU A 81 0.53 0.65 -16.56
CA GLU A 81 0.66 0.23 -17.96
C GLU A 81 0.25 -1.24 -18.14
N ARG A 82 0.77 -2.11 -17.28
CA ARG A 82 0.44 -3.54 -17.30
C ARG A 82 -1.06 -3.78 -17.07
N LEU A 83 -1.66 -3.12 -16.08
CA LEU A 83 -3.10 -3.24 -15.84
C LEU A 83 -3.94 -2.75 -17.02
N ARG A 84 -3.49 -1.70 -17.74
CA ARG A 84 -4.15 -1.20 -18.96
C ARG A 84 -4.04 -2.20 -20.10
N LEU A 85 -2.85 -2.75 -20.35
CA LEU A 85 -2.61 -3.76 -21.39
C LEU A 85 -3.44 -5.03 -21.16
N GLU A 86 -3.62 -5.43 -19.91
CA GLU A 86 -4.44 -6.57 -19.52
C GLU A 86 -5.96 -6.25 -19.48
N GLY A 87 -6.36 -5.01 -19.74
CA GLY A 87 -7.76 -4.56 -19.68
C GLY A 87 -8.36 -4.58 -18.26
N LEU A 88 -7.50 -4.54 -17.23
CA LEU A 88 -7.92 -4.60 -15.81
C LEU A 88 -8.18 -3.22 -15.19
N ALA A 89 -7.44 -2.20 -15.59
CA ALA A 89 -7.37 -0.90 -14.91
C ALA A 89 -8.73 -0.23 -14.63
N ASN A 90 -9.71 -0.46 -15.49
CA ASN A 90 -11.02 0.17 -15.37
C ASN A 90 -12.13 -0.80 -14.95
N LYS A 91 -11.84 -2.08 -14.67
CA LYS A 91 -12.89 -3.06 -14.40
C LYS A 91 -13.74 -2.70 -13.19
N ASN A 92 -13.13 -2.30 -12.09
CA ASN A 92 -13.88 -1.92 -10.90
C ASN A 92 -14.58 -0.56 -11.08
N LYS A 93 -13.94 0.40 -11.77
CA LYS A 93 -14.53 1.71 -12.10
C LYS A 93 -15.82 1.62 -12.93
N LEU A 94 -15.90 0.61 -13.80
CA LEU A 94 -17.04 0.41 -14.69
C LEU A 94 -18.18 -0.40 -14.07
N LEU A 95 -18.02 -0.88 -12.84
CA LEU A 95 -19.13 -1.49 -12.11
C LEU A 95 -20.25 -0.47 -11.90
N PRO A 96 -21.52 -0.90 -11.85
CA PRO A 96 -22.62 -0.03 -11.47
C PRO A 96 -22.35 0.65 -10.11
N ALA A 97 -22.63 1.93 -10.00
CA ALA A 97 -22.54 2.62 -8.72
C ALA A 97 -23.52 1.98 -7.72
N PRO A 98 -23.11 1.68 -6.50
CA PRO A 98 -24.00 1.16 -5.50
C PRO A 98 -25.08 2.23 -5.20
N PHE A 99 -26.35 1.83 -5.29
CA PHE A 99 -27.50 2.75 -5.14
C PHE A 99 -28.00 2.79 -3.70
N ASP A 100 -28.14 1.63 -3.07
CA ASP A 100 -28.61 1.46 -1.69
C ASP A 100 -27.56 0.62 -0.95
N ILE A 101 -26.70 1.29 -0.20
CA ILE A 101 -25.56 0.64 0.46
C ILE A 101 -25.99 0.18 1.84
N GLN A 102 -26.34 -1.08 1.98
CA GLN A 102 -26.77 -1.68 3.25
C GLN A 102 -25.70 -2.58 3.87
N ASN A 103 -24.79 -3.11 3.07
CA ASN A 103 -23.82 -4.13 3.47
C ASN A 103 -22.40 -3.77 3.03
N VAL A 104 -21.55 -3.45 3.96
CA VAL A 104 -20.19 -2.93 3.71
C VAL A 104 -19.13 -3.82 4.32
N LEU A 105 -18.20 -4.31 3.49
CA LEU A 105 -16.97 -4.97 3.93
C LEU A 105 -15.87 -3.92 4.06
N VAL A 106 -15.36 -3.71 5.28
CA VAL A 106 -14.33 -2.72 5.57
C VAL A 106 -12.99 -3.39 5.81
N LEU A 107 -11.97 -3.01 5.06
CA LEU A 107 -10.57 -3.38 5.28
C LEU A 107 -9.81 -2.18 5.84
N ALA A 108 -9.18 -2.35 6.99
CA ALA A 108 -8.42 -1.30 7.66
C ALA A 108 -7.24 -1.88 8.46
N PRO A 109 -6.20 -1.08 8.80
CA PRO A 109 -5.19 -1.50 9.78
C PRO A 109 -5.80 -1.62 11.18
N GLU A 110 -5.24 -2.54 11.99
CA GLU A 110 -5.81 -2.88 13.31
C GLU A 110 -5.96 -1.69 14.28
N ASN A 111 -5.02 -0.74 14.26
CA ASN A 111 -4.96 0.38 15.22
C ASN A 111 -4.83 1.74 14.54
N ALA A 112 -5.51 1.96 13.40
CA ALA A 112 -5.42 3.22 12.68
C ALA A 112 -6.24 4.33 13.34
N ALA A 113 -5.62 5.50 13.57
CA ALA A 113 -6.28 6.67 14.16
C ALA A 113 -7.53 7.10 13.37
N GLY A 114 -7.46 7.09 12.02
CA GLY A 114 -8.61 7.43 11.16
C GLY A 114 -9.73 6.38 11.13
N LEU A 115 -9.48 5.17 11.64
CA LEU A 115 -10.54 4.16 11.81
C LEU A 115 -11.52 4.56 12.92
N GLY A 116 -11.07 5.29 13.94
CA GLY A 116 -11.94 5.76 15.02
C GLY A 116 -13.04 6.70 14.53
N ASP A 117 -12.67 7.69 13.71
CA ASP A 117 -13.64 8.64 13.14
C ASP A 117 -14.60 7.93 12.17
N PHE A 118 -14.08 7.06 11.30
CA PHE A 118 -14.92 6.24 10.42
C PHE A 118 -15.90 5.38 11.22
N LYS A 119 -15.43 4.65 12.24
CA LYS A 119 -16.27 3.78 13.08
C LYS A 119 -17.37 4.53 13.78
N LYS A 120 -17.11 5.72 14.30
CA LYS A 120 -18.11 6.54 14.99
C LYS A 120 -19.35 6.77 14.12
N ASP A 121 -19.14 7.16 12.87
CA ASP A 121 -20.24 7.43 11.95
C ASP A 121 -20.86 6.11 11.42
N ALA A 122 -20.03 5.09 11.17
CA ALA A 122 -20.50 3.75 10.79
C ALA A 122 -21.37 3.10 11.88
N ASP A 123 -20.98 3.23 13.16
CA ASP A 123 -21.73 2.72 14.29
C ASP A 123 -23.09 3.44 14.42
N ALA A 124 -23.15 4.75 14.12
CA ALA A 124 -24.41 5.49 14.11
C ALA A 124 -25.35 4.98 13.00
N LEU A 125 -24.83 4.72 11.79
CA LEU A 125 -25.62 4.11 10.69
C LEU A 125 -26.10 2.70 11.05
N ALA A 126 -25.23 1.90 11.67
CA ALA A 126 -25.57 0.54 12.09
C ALA A 126 -26.65 0.53 13.21
N GLN A 127 -26.54 1.41 14.20
CA GLN A 127 -27.54 1.57 15.25
C GLN A 127 -28.88 2.05 14.72
N ALA A 128 -28.88 2.88 13.68
CA ALA A 128 -30.09 3.31 12.98
C ALA A 128 -30.69 2.19 12.09
N GLY A 129 -30.00 1.04 11.94
CA GLY A 129 -30.46 -0.07 11.09
C GLY A 129 -30.35 0.22 9.59
N VAL A 130 -29.58 1.25 9.21
CA VAL A 130 -29.42 1.67 7.82
C VAL A 130 -28.37 0.85 7.09
N CYS A 131 -27.25 0.54 7.76
CA CYS A 131 -26.12 -0.13 7.14
C CYS A 131 -25.44 -1.12 8.11
N HIS A 132 -25.01 -2.24 7.57
CA HIS A 132 -24.26 -3.27 8.29
C HIS A 132 -22.79 -3.27 7.85
N PHE A 133 -21.87 -3.18 8.82
CA PHE A 133 -20.42 -3.14 8.56
C PHE A 133 -19.74 -4.37 9.12
N ILE A 134 -18.97 -5.07 8.28
CA ILE A 134 -18.06 -6.13 8.71
C ILE A 134 -16.62 -5.65 8.51
N TYR A 135 -15.83 -5.71 9.58
CA TYR A 135 -14.45 -5.24 9.59
C TYR A 135 -13.48 -6.41 9.49
N HIS A 136 -12.56 -6.28 8.56
CA HIS A 136 -11.38 -7.12 8.44
C HIS A 136 -10.12 -6.28 8.59
N THR A 137 -9.10 -6.85 9.21
CA THR A 137 -7.83 -6.15 9.44
C THR A 137 -6.73 -6.68 8.54
N ALA A 138 -5.85 -5.78 8.08
CA ALA A 138 -4.67 -6.13 7.32
C ALA A 138 -3.50 -5.22 7.70
N THR A 139 -2.29 -5.66 7.36
CA THR A 139 -1.10 -4.80 7.40
C THR A 139 -1.06 -3.93 6.15
N PHE A 140 -0.86 -2.62 6.33
CA PHE A 140 -0.76 -1.63 5.25
C PHE A 140 0.66 -1.10 5.06
N GLN A 141 1.63 -1.64 5.78
CA GLN A 141 3.02 -1.20 5.81
C GLN A 141 3.97 -2.37 5.60
N GLY A 142 5.12 -2.09 4.99
CA GLY A 142 6.16 -3.08 4.76
C GLY A 142 5.84 -4.06 3.63
N ASN A 143 6.78 -4.94 3.34
CA ASN A 143 6.75 -5.83 2.17
C ASN A 143 5.63 -6.88 2.18
N THR A 144 4.99 -7.11 3.33
CA THR A 144 3.87 -8.04 3.46
C THR A 144 2.51 -7.38 3.28
N ALA A 145 2.46 -6.05 3.11
CA ALA A 145 1.21 -5.30 3.04
C ALA A 145 0.27 -5.84 1.94
N ALA A 146 0.76 -5.97 0.72
CA ALA A 146 -0.04 -6.45 -0.41
C ALA A 146 -0.62 -7.85 -0.17
N VAL A 147 0.20 -8.78 0.31
CA VAL A 147 -0.23 -10.17 0.60
C VAL A 147 -1.26 -10.18 1.73
N SER A 148 -0.99 -9.45 2.82
CA SER A 148 -1.90 -9.34 3.96
C SER A 148 -3.26 -8.76 3.56
N MET A 149 -3.29 -7.75 2.69
CA MET A 149 -4.54 -7.17 2.19
C MET A 149 -5.32 -8.14 1.31
N ILE A 150 -4.66 -8.86 0.41
CA ILE A 150 -5.29 -9.86 -0.46
C ILE A 150 -5.91 -10.98 0.39
N GLU A 151 -5.15 -11.54 1.32
CA GLU A 151 -5.60 -12.62 2.19
C GLU A 151 -6.78 -12.20 3.06
N SER A 152 -6.70 -11.02 3.66
CA SER A 152 -7.76 -10.48 4.51
C SER A 152 -9.04 -10.17 3.72
N LEU A 153 -8.93 -9.59 2.53
CA LEU A 153 -10.09 -9.36 1.66
C LEU A 153 -10.71 -10.67 1.16
N ALA A 154 -9.88 -11.63 0.75
CA ALA A 154 -10.36 -12.95 0.32
C ALA A 154 -11.10 -13.67 1.47
N ALA A 155 -10.55 -13.64 2.68
CA ALA A 155 -11.18 -14.18 3.88
C ALA A 155 -12.51 -13.46 4.21
N GLY A 156 -12.54 -12.12 4.07
CA GLY A 156 -13.74 -11.33 4.28
C GLY A 156 -14.86 -11.64 3.30
N LEU A 157 -14.53 -11.79 2.02
CA LEU A 157 -15.48 -12.17 0.99
C LEU A 157 -15.98 -13.62 1.16
N ASP A 158 -15.11 -14.55 1.55
CA ASP A 158 -15.49 -15.94 1.87
C ASP A 158 -16.39 -16.01 3.11
N HIS A 159 -16.05 -15.26 4.16
CA HIS A 159 -16.89 -15.12 5.35
C HIS A 159 -18.28 -14.58 4.98
N TRP A 160 -18.33 -13.56 4.13
CA TRP A 160 -19.58 -12.98 3.64
C TRP A 160 -20.41 -14.01 2.88
N ALA A 161 -19.81 -14.69 1.92
CA ALA A 161 -20.50 -15.69 1.10
C ALA A 161 -21.07 -16.87 1.93
N LYS A 162 -20.42 -17.21 3.04
CA LYS A 162 -20.89 -18.30 3.94
C LYS A 162 -22.03 -17.90 4.86
N ASN A 163 -22.11 -16.63 5.24
CA ASN A 163 -23.08 -16.16 6.23
C ASN A 163 -24.25 -15.38 5.64
N PHE A 164 -24.09 -14.87 4.43
CA PHE A 164 -25.09 -14.05 3.75
C PHE A 164 -25.29 -14.58 2.33
N ASN A 165 -26.53 -14.72 1.89
CA ASN A 165 -26.84 -15.22 0.54
C ASN A 165 -26.59 -14.19 -0.60
N ALA A 166 -25.88 -13.12 -0.32
CA ALA A 166 -25.57 -12.06 -1.29
C ALA A 166 -24.12 -11.59 -1.09
N ALA A 167 -23.53 -10.97 -2.08
CA ALA A 167 -22.26 -10.26 -1.94
C ALA A 167 -22.48 -8.94 -1.14
N PRO A 168 -21.44 -8.36 -0.52
CA PRO A 168 -21.53 -7.01 0.02
C PRO A 168 -21.83 -6.01 -1.10
N ASP A 169 -22.52 -4.91 -0.78
CA ASP A 169 -22.84 -3.85 -1.74
C ASP A 169 -21.61 -3.00 -2.05
N LEU A 170 -20.67 -2.96 -1.09
CA LEU A 170 -19.47 -2.13 -1.15
C LEU A 170 -18.33 -2.76 -0.37
N ILE A 171 -17.13 -2.67 -0.94
CA ILE A 171 -15.86 -2.88 -0.23
C ILE A 171 -15.25 -1.49 0.06
N VAL A 172 -14.86 -1.26 1.29
CA VAL A 172 -14.18 -0.03 1.73
C VAL A 172 -12.78 -0.37 2.19
N ILE A 173 -11.78 0.28 1.61
CA ILE A 173 -10.38 0.15 2.01
C ILE A 173 -9.95 1.50 2.58
N ILE A 174 -9.71 1.54 3.88
CA ILE A 174 -9.35 2.78 4.57
C ILE A 174 -8.07 2.62 5.39
N ARG A 175 -7.29 3.68 5.39
CA ARG A 175 -6.14 3.86 6.28
C ARG A 175 -6.20 5.27 6.84
N GLY A 176 -6.12 5.40 8.15
CA GLY A 176 -6.03 6.70 8.80
C GLY A 176 -4.63 6.89 9.36
N GLY A 177 -4.03 8.05 9.12
CA GLY A 177 -2.74 8.45 9.66
C GLY A 177 -1.59 7.50 9.30
N GLY A 178 -0.39 7.97 9.42
CA GLY A 178 0.82 7.22 9.09
C GLY A 178 1.71 8.00 8.13
N ALA A 179 2.97 7.60 8.00
CA ALA A 179 3.89 8.26 7.09
C ALA A 179 3.44 8.00 5.63
N VAL A 180 3.55 9.05 4.81
CA VAL A 180 3.30 9.01 3.36
C VAL A 180 4.03 7.85 2.69
N ASN A 181 5.20 7.55 3.21
CA ASN A 181 6.14 6.54 2.70
C ASN A 181 5.63 5.11 2.78
N ASP A 182 4.72 4.85 3.70
CA ASP A 182 4.10 3.52 3.84
C ASP A 182 3.16 3.20 2.67
N LEU A 183 2.74 4.22 1.94
CA LEU A 183 1.83 4.07 0.80
C LEU A 183 2.50 3.42 -0.41
N ALA A 184 3.80 3.59 -0.58
CA ALA A 184 4.55 2.96 -1.68
C ALA A 184 4.50 1.41 -1.65
N TYR A 185 4.24 0.80 -0.49
CA TYR A 185 4.05 -0.64 -0.36
C TYR A 185 2.71 -1.13 -0.93
N LEU A 186 1.77 -0.22 -1.14
CA LEU A 186 0.48 -0.51 -1.76
C LEU A 186 0.54 -0.49 -3.29
N ASP A 187 1.62 0.06 -3.87
CA ASP A 187 1.89 0.01 -5.29
C ASP A 187 2.45 -1.37 -5.67
N ASP A 188 1.54 -2.34 -5.68
CA ASP A 188 1.81 -3.75 -5.92
C ASP A 188 0.87 -4.30 -6.99
N TYR A 189 1.45 -4.96 -8.02
CA TYR A 189 0.65 -5.47 -9.12
C TYR A 189 -0.30 -6.61 -8.73
N PRO A 190 0.10 -7.64 -7.97
CA PRO A 190 -0.80 -8.67 -7.47
C PRO A 190 -2.01 -8.11 -6.72
N LEU A 191 -1.80 -7.17 -5.81
CA LEU A 191 -2.88 -6.50 -5.06
C LEU A 191 -3.81 -5.74 -6.01
N ALA A 192 -3.25 -4.91 -6.89
CA ALA A 192 -4.02 -4.13 -7.84
C ALA A 192 -4.85 -5.03 -8.79
N ALA A 193 -4.23 -6.09 -9.33
CA ALA A 193 -4.92 -7.04 -10.20
C ALA A 193 -6.04 -7.81 -9.48
N PHE A 194 -5.85 -8.16 -8.20
CA PHE A 194 -6.87 -8.77 -7.37
C PHE A 194 -8.07 -7.82 -7.21
N LEU A 195 -7.83 -6.57 -6.83
CA LEU A 195 -8.88 -5.56 -6.63
C LEU A 195 -9.63 -5.25 -7.94
N CYS A 196 -8.91 -5.10 -9.06
CA CYS A 196 -9.54 -4.90 -10.37
C CYS A 196 -10.50 -6.03 -10.78
N LYS A 197 -10.25 -7.27 -10.31
CA LYS A 197 -11.09 -8.43 -10.61
C LYS A 197 -12.27 -8.60 -9.67
N CYS A 198 -12.34 -7.83 -8.58
CA CYS A 198 -13.49 -7.86 -7.69
C CYS A 198 -14.76 -7.42 -8.43
N SER A 199 -15.84 -8.17 -8.23
CA SER A 199 -17.17 -7.89 -8.79
C SER A 199 -17.99 -6.91 -7.93
N VAL A 200 -17.46 -6.50 -6.79
CA VAL A 200 -18.06 -5.54 -5.85
C VAL A 200 -17.35 -4.19 -6.03
N PRO A 201 -18.07 -3.06 -6.08
CA PRO A 201 -17.45 -1.74 -6.10
C PRO A 201 -16.53 -1.53 -4.90
N ILE A 202 -15.35 -0.92 -5.13
CA ILE A 202 -14.35 -0.65 -4.11
C ILE A 202 -14.22 0.86 -3.94
N TRP A 203 -14.39 1.33 -2.71
CA TRP A 203 -14.09 2.71 -2.33
C TRP A 203 -12.85 2.75 -1.47
N VAL A 204 -11.94 3.68 -1.80
CA VAL A 204 -10.64 3.81 -1.14
C VAL A 204 -10.55 5.16 -0.43
N GLY A 205 -10.06 5.15 0.81
CA GLY A 205 -9.75 6.34 1.60
C GLY A 205 -8.42 6.14 2.34
N VAL A 206 -7.32 6.04 1.56
CA VAL A 206 -6.00 5.63 2.08
C VAL A 206 -4.99 6.78 2.07
N GLY A 207 -5.01 7.64 1.06
CA GLY A 207 -4.04 8.70 0.85
C GLY A 207 -4.62 10.10 1.04
N HIS A 208 -3.74 11.11 1.05
CA HIS A 208 -4.11 12.50 0.90
C HIS A 208 -4.00 12.89 -0.58
N GLU A 209 -4.56 14.03 -0.96
CA GLU A 209 -4.64 14.52 -2.34
C GLU A 209 -3.29 14.50 -3.10
N LYS A 210 -2.17 14.62 -2.36
CA LYS A 210 -0.81 14.62 -2.92
C LYS A 210 -0.15 13.24 -2.99
N ASP A 211 -0.73 12.21 -2.35
CA ASP A 211 -0.06 10.93 -2.10
C ASP A 211 -0.91 9.77 -2.64
N ARG A 212 -1.22 9.84 -3.93
CA ARG A 212 -2.02 8.82 -4.62
C ARG A 212 -1.27 7.51 -4.76
N THR A 213 -1.98 6.42 -4.52
CA THR A 213 -1.52 5.05 -4.74
C THR A 213 -2.16 4.45 -5.98
N ILE A 214 -1.68 3.27 -6.38
CA ILE A 214 -2.33 2.49 -7.44
C ILE A 214 -3.78 2.15 -7.09
N LEU A 215 -4.11 2.02 -5.79
CA LEU A 215 -5.45 1.73 -5.31
C LEU A 215 -6.44 2.84 -5.67
N ASP A 216 -6.00 4.10 -5.56
CA ASP A 216 -6.81 5.28 -5.92
C ASP A 216 -7.12 5.30 -7.42
N GLU A 217 -6.17 4.80 -8.24
CA GLU A 217 -6.31 4.77 -9.70
C GLU A 217 -7.23 3.68 -10.21
N ILE A 218 -7.39 2.57 -9.49
CA ILE A 218 -8.17 1.41 -9.94
C ILE A 218 -9.51 1.25 -9.25
N ALA A 219 -9.70 1.89 -8.09
CA ALA A 219 -10.93 1.82 -7.32
C ALA A 219 -12.13 2.39 -8.09
N HIS A 220 -13.32 1.94 -7.74
CA HIS A 220 -14.58 2.52 -8.23
C HIS A 220 -14.66 4.01 -7.85
N ARG A 221 -14.27 4.34 -6.61
CA ARG A 221 -14.19 5.71 -6.12
C ARG A 221 -13.04 5.88 -5.12
N SER A 222 -12.35 7.00 -5.20
CA SER A 222 -11.28 7.37 -4.26
C SER A 222 -11.68 8.63 -3.48
N PHE A 223 -11.28 8.67 -2.21
CA PHE A 223 -11.52 9.76 -1.28
C PHE A 223 -10.21 10.08 -0.53
N ASP A 224 -10.03 11.33 -0.16
CA ASP A 224 -8.79 11.77 0.51
C ASP A 224 -8.69 11.30 1.97
N THR A 225 -9.80 10.92 2.60
CA THR A 225 -9.82 10.51 4.01
C THR A 225 -10.89 9.45 4.30
N PRO A 226 -10.71 8.61 5.34
CA PRO A 226 -11.74 7.69 5.81
C PRO A 226 -13.09 8.35 6.12
N SER A 227 -13.07 9.56 6.71
CA SER A 227 -14.29 10.31 7.04
C SER A 227 -15.08 10.74 5.80
N LYS A 228 -14.40 11.03 4.68
CA LYS A 228 -15.09 11.31 3.41
C LYS A 228 -15.70 10.05 2.78
N VAL A 229 -15.12 8.87 3.03
CA VAL A 229 -15.70 7.59 2.56
C VAL A 229 -17.03 7.34 3.22
N ILE A 230 -17.10 7.42 4.56
CA ILE A 230 -18.36 7.19 5.29
C ILE A 230 -19.40 8.24 4.96
N GLY A 231 -19.02 9.47 4.71
CA GLY A 231 -19.93 10.53 4.25
C GLY A 231 -20.47 10.31 2.83
N GLY A 232 -19.92 9.34 2.08
CA GLY A 232 -20.42 8.94 0.76
C GLY A 232 -21.38 7.75 0.79
N ILE A 233 -21.44 7.02 1.93
CA ILE A 233 -22.36 5.92 2.19
C ILE A 233 -23.71 6.47 2.65
#